data_709c6920ad10cd79a3f3600681b276a4
#
_entry.id   709c6920ad10cd79a3f3600681b276a4
#
_cell.length_a   1.000
_cell.length_b   1.000
_cell.length_c   1.000
_cell.angle_alpha   90.00
_cell.angle_beta   90.00
_cell.angle_gamma   90.00
#
_symmetry.space_group_name_H-M   'P 1'
#
loop_
_entity.id
_entity.type
_entity.pdbx_description
1 polymer ?
#
loop_
_entity_poly.entity_id
_entity_poly.type
_entity_poly.pdbx_seq_one_letter_code
_entity_poly.pdbx_strand_id
1 'polypeptide(L)'
;VLYFASKNKTDLMEGVFFINLNLKKKKGRDNLLILKKISINLKKDFNLRRIDIDKENEQINFNLNITTTNDIAKLKKQLEVNFKDGDISIVDGQRLTPF
;
A
#
# COMPACT_ATOMS: atom_id res chain seq x y z
N VAL A 1 4.69 0.12 -13.14
CA VAL A 1 3.92 0.91 -14.06
C VAL A 1 2.45 0.54 -14.02
N LEU A 2 1.62 1.53 -13.94
CA LEU A 2 0.18 1.30 -13.92
C LEU A 2 -0.33 1.15 -15.34
N TYR A 3 -0.15 -0.01 -15.82
CA TYR A 3 -0.38 -0.34 -17.21
C TYR A 3 -1.83 -0.20 -17.64
N PHE A 4 -2.77 -0.44 -16.78
CA PHE A 4 -4.18 -0.39 -17.14
C PHE A 4 -4.67 0.99 -17.50
N ALA A 5 -3.98 2.03 -17.18
CA ALA A 5 -4.39 3.37 -17.54
C ALA A 5 -4.49 3.53 -19.05
N SER A 6 -3.75 2.74 -19.81
CA SER A 6 -3.80 2.81 -21.25
C SER A 6 -4.98 2.04 -21.85
N LYS A 7 -5.68 1.24 -21.08
CA LYS A 7 -6.63 0.31 -21.62
C LYS A 7 -8.03 0.85 -21.75
N ASN A 8 -8.32 1.87 -21.02
CA ASN A 8 -9.63 2.44 -21.09
C ASN A 8 -9.55 3.92 -20.84
N LYS A 9 -10.63 4.56 -21.09
CA LYS A 9 -10.71 5.99 -21.02
C LYS A 9 -11.16 6.49 -19.66
N THR A 10 -11.41 5.57 -18.77
CA THR A 10 -11.79 5.89 -17.41
C THR A 10 -10.67 5.48 -16.49
N ASP A 11 -10.64 6.05 -15.32
CA ASP A 11 -9.67 5.69 -14.31
C ASP A 11 -10.13 4.52 -13.46
N LEU A 12 -11.21 3.87 -13.85
CA LEU A 12 -11.74 2.77 -13.07
C LEU A 12 -10.85 1.55 -13.16
N MET A 13 -10.58 0.97 -12.02
CA MET A 13 -9.86 -0.28 -11.91
C MET A 13 -10.33 -0.95 -10.64
N GLU A 14 -11.23 -1.88 -10.79
CA GLU A 14 -11.73 -2.60 -9.64
C GLU A 14 -10.85 -3.79 -9.35
N GLY A 15 -10.54 -4.00 -8.09
CA GLY A 15 -9.79 -5.15 -7.70
C GLY A 15 -9.14 -5.00 -6.34
N VAL A 16 -8.58 -6.11 -5.91
CA VAL A 16 -7.87 -6.18 -4.65
C VAL A 16 -6.38 -5.99 -4.95
N PHE A 17 -5.76 -5.09 -4.22
CA PHE A 17 -4.34 -4.86 -4.32
C PHE A 17 -3.66 -5.31 -3.05
N PHE A 18 -2.52 -5.96 -3.20
CA PHE A 18 -1.72 -6.43 -2.09
C PHE A 18 -0.51 -5.52 -1.93
N ILE A 19 -0.31 -5.04 -0.74
CA ILE A 19 0.78 -4.13 -0.44
C ILE A 19 1.72 -4.81 0.56
N ASN A 20 3.01 -4.80 0.22
CA ASN A 20 4.06 -5.28 1.10
C ASN A 20 4.95 -4.11 1.49
N LEU A 21 5.11 -3.92 2.77
CA LEU A 21 5.99 -2.89 3.31
C LEU A 21 7.12 -3.57 4.07
N ASN A 22 8.34 -3.21 3.75
CA ASN A 22 9.50 -3.64 4.51
C ASN A 22 10.13 -2.40 5.11
N LEU A 23 9.87 -2.20 6.39
CA LEU A 23 10.18 -0.96 7.08
C LEU A 23 11.23 -1.21 8.14
N LYS A 24 12.05 -0.21 8.40
CA LYS A 24 12.96 -0.26 9.52
C LYS A 24 12.24 0.15 10.79
N LYS A 25 12.56 -0.53 11.88
CA LYS A 25 12.01 -0.16 13.18
C LYS A 25 12.73 1.08 13.65
N LYS A 26 11.96 2.08 14.02
CA LYS A 26 12.50 3.32 14.57
C LYS A 26 11.86 3.57 15.93
N LYS A 27 12.69 3.98 16.85
CA LYS A 27 12.23 4.33 18.18
C LYS A 27 11.28 5.52 18.08
N GLY A 28 10.15 5.41 18.75
CA GLY A 28 9.15 6.48 18.72
C GLY A 28 8.26 6.51 17.50
N ARG A 29 8.42 5.56 16.57
CA ARG A 29 7.56 5.47 15.40
C ARG A 29 6.70 4.21 15.45
N ASP A 30 5.40 4.39 15.40
CA ASP A 30 4.45 3.28 15.35
C ASP A 30 3.95 3.15 13.92
N ASN A 31 4.50 2.17 13.19
CA ASN A 31 4.17 1.98 11.78
C ASN A 31 2.70 1.62 11.58
N LEU A 32 2.13 0.84 12.47
CA LEU A 32 0.72 0.45 12.36
C LEU A 32 -0.19 1.64 12.55
N LEU A 33 0.14 2.52 13.48
CA LEU A 33 -0.64 3.72 13.71
C LEU A 33 -0.59 4.65 12.49
N ILE A 34 0.58 4.76 11.86
CA ILE A 34 0.73 5.54 10.64
C ILE A 34 -0.13 4.96 9.53
N LEU A 35 -0.13 3.65 9.37
CA LEU A 35 -0.97 3.00 8.37
C LEU A 35 -2.45 3.24 8.64
N LYS A 36 -2.86 3.19 9.89
CA LYS A 36 -4.24 3.47 10.24
C LYS A 36 -4.64 4.89 9.85
N LYS A 37 -3.78 5.85 10.10
CA LYS A 37 -4.04 7.23 9.71
C LYS A 37 -4.14 7.37 8.19
N ILE A 38 -3.29 6.68 7.45
CA ILE A 38 -3.35 6.70 6.00
C ILE A 38 -4.68 6.12 5.51
N SER A 39 -5.11 5.00 6.09
CA SER A 39 -6.37 4.39 5.69
C SER A 39 -7.55 5.31 5.94
N ILE A 40 -7.54 6.03 7.05
CA ILE A 40 -8.59 6.98 7.34
C ILE A 40 -8.59 8.13 6.34
N ASN A 41 -7.41 8.66 6.02
CA ASN A 41 -7.29 9.74 5.03
C ASN A 41 -7.79 9.33 3.65
N LEU A 42 -7.54 8.10 3.27
CA LEU A 42 -7.96 7.59 1.97
C LEU A 42 -9.38 7.05 1.99
N LYS A 43 -9.98 6.93 3.15
CA LYS A 43 -11.31 6.34 3.32
C LYS A 43 -11.37 4.93 2.75
N LYS A 44 -10.32 4.17 2.97
CA LYS A 44 -10.20 2.78 2.53
C LYS A 44 -9.85 1.90 3.71
N ASP A 45 -10.42 0.71 3.74
CA ASP A 45 -10.11 -0.26 4.77
C ASP A 45 -8.90 -1.08 4.35
N PHE A 46 -7.86 -1.03 5.15
CA PHE A 46 -6.68 -1.84 4.93
C PHE A 46 -6.86 -3.15 5.69
N ASN A 47 -6.93 -4.24 4.96
CA ASN A 47 -7.08 -5.56 5.56
C ASN A 47 -5.70 -6.11 5.86
N LEU A 48 -5.31 -6.06 7.10
CA LEU A 48 -4.00 -6.51 7.54
C LEU A 48 -3.93 -8.03 7.41
N ARG A 49 -2.91 -8.53 6.73
CA ARG A 49 -2.76 -9.96 6.49
C ARG A 49 -1.66 -10.57 7.31
N ARG A 50 -0.53 -9.90 7.43
CA ARG A 50 0.62 -10.44 8.10
C ARG A 50 1.53 -9.35 8.61
N ILE A 51 2.10 -9.57 9.77
CA ILE A 51 3.11 -8.70 10.36
C ILE A 51 4.23 -9.58 10.85
N ASP A 52 5.44 -9.32 10.37
CA ASP A 52 6.64 -9.97 10.85
C ASP A 52 7.55 -8.91 11.42
N ILE A 53 7.92 -9.05 12.68
CA ILE A 53 8.73 -8.05 13.38
C ILE A 53 9.98 -8.74 13.88
N ASP A 54 11.13 -8.21 13.50
CA ASP A 54 12.39 -8.63 14.09
C ASP A 54 13.06 -7.45 14.79
N LYS A 55 14.35 -7.58 15.12
CA LYS A 55 15.05 -6.55 15.88
C LYS A 55 15.17 -5.24 15.15
N GLU A 56 15.33 -5.29 13.83
CA GLU A 56 15.64 -4.11 13.03
C GLU A 56 14.58 -3.77 12.01
N ASN A 57 13.77 -4.75 11.62
CA ASN A 57 12.82 -4.58 10.53
C ASN A 57 11.43 -4.99 10.93
N GLU A 58 10.47 -4.39 10.24
CA GLU A 58 9.07 -4.73 10.38
C GLU A 58 8.49 -4.91 8.99
N GLN A 59 7.96 -6.10 8.72
CA GLN A 59 7.35 -6.38 7.43
C GLN A 59 5.84 -6.45 7.62
N ILE A 60 5.12 -5.66 6.86
CA ILE A 60 3.67 -5.56 6.97
C ILE A 60 3.05 -5.84 5.62
N ASN A 61 2.11 -6.79 5.60
CA ASN A 61 1.36 -7.12 4.40
C ASN A 61 -0.11 -6.82 4.64
N PHE A 62 -0.70 -6.09 3.73
CA PHE A 62 -2.13 -5.81 3.81
C PHE A 62 -2.72 -5.74 2.41
N ASN A 63 -4.05 -5.81 2.32
CA ASN A 63 -4.71 -5.63 1.05
C ASN A 63 -5.86 -4.62 1.20
N LEU A 64 -6.29 -4.11 0.08
CA LEU A 64 -7.42 -3.19 0.03
C LEU A 64 -8.05 -3.22 -1.36
N ASN A 65 -9.29 -2.80 -1.43
CA ASN A 65 -9.99 -2.66 -2.69
C ASN A 65 -9.72 -1.29 -3.27
N ILE A 66 -9.39 -1.27 -4.56
CA ILE A 66 -9.12 -0.04 -5.29
C ILE A 66 -10.14 0.08 -6.40
N THR A 67 -10.71 1.25 -6.57
CA THR A 67 -11.71 1.49 -7.60
C THR A 67 -11.23 2.44 -8.69
N THR A 68 -10.21 3.24 -8.43
CA THR A 68 -9.68 4.16 -9.43
C THR A 68 -8.16 4.21 -9.38
N THR A 69 -7.55 4.59 -10.50
CA THR A 69 -6.10 4.78 -10.53
C THR A 69 -5.66 5.91 -9.61
N ASN A 70 -6.54 6.88 -9.40
CA ASN A 70 -6.25 7.98 -8.49
C ASN A 70 -6.06 7.48 -7.05
N ASP A 71 -6.84 6.50 -6.64
CA ASP A 71 -6.69 5.92 -5.31
C ASP A 71 -5.32 5.24 -5.14
N ILE A 72 -4.86 4.54 -6.16
CA ILE A 72 -3.52 3.93 -6.15
C ILE A 72 -2.45 5.00 -6.04
N ALA A 73 -2.57 6.07 -6.80
CA ALA A 73 -1.59 7.15 -6.78
C ALA A 73 -1.54 7.82 -5.41
N LYS A 74 -2.68 8.04 -4.80
CA LYS A 74 -2.74 8.62 -3.45
C LYS A 74 -2.13 7.68 -2.42
N LEU A 75 -2.43 6.39 -2.50
CA LEU A 75 -1.88 5.41 -1.59
C LEU A 75 -0.36 5.39 -1.69
N LYS A 76 0.16 5.27 -2.90
CA LYS A 76 1.59 5.23 -3.12
C LYS A 76 2.27 6.48 -2.56
N LYS A 77 1.71 7.64 -2.82
CA LYS A 77 2.27 8.90 -2.33
C LYS A 77 2.29 8.94 -0.81
N GLN A 78 1.20 8.57 -0.16
CA GLN A 78 1.14 8.56 1.29
C GLN A 78 2.14 7.61 1.90
N LEU A 79 2.30 6.43 1.31
CA LEU A 79 3.28 5.47 1.79
C LEU A 79 4.70 5.98 1.62
N GLU A 80 5.00 6.57 0.49
CA GLU A 80 6.34 7.11 0.22
C GLU A 80 6.69 8.27 1.14
N VAL A 81 5.74 9.13 1.41
CA VAL A 81 5.95 10.28 2.28
C VAL A 81 6.19 9.84 3.73
N ASN A 82 5.44 8.85 4.19
CA ASN A 82 5.50 8.42 5.58
C ASN A 82 6.59 7.39 5.85
N PHE A 83 7.00 6.64 4.84
CA PHE A 83 7.99 5.57 4.98
C PHE A 83 9.11 5.75 3.95
N LYS A 84 9.84 6.85 4.08
CA LYS A 84 10.86 7.22 3.10
C LYS A 84 12.00 6.22 3.01
N ASP A 85 12.27 5.54 4.09
CA ASP A 85 13.37 4.58 4.17
C ASP A 85 12.89 3.13 4.03
N GLY A 86 11.64 2.94 3.66
CA GLY A 86 11.07 1.61 3.51
C GLY A 86 11.01 1.17 2.07
N ASP A 87 10.90 -0.13 1.87
CA ASP A 87 10.62 -0.72 0.58
C ASP A 87 9.13 -0.99 0.46
N ILE A 88 8.55 -0.50 -0.60
CA ILE A 88 7.11 -0.58 -0.83
C ILE A 88 6.85 -1.36 -2.12
N SER A 89 6.05 -2.39 -2.01
CA SER A 89 5.65 -3.20 -3.17
C SER A 89 4.13 -3.23 -3.25
N ILE A 90 3.61 -2.93 -4.42
CA ILE A 90 2.17 -2.95 -4.69
C ILE A 90 1.92 -3.95 -5.80
N VAL A 91 1.06 -4.92 -5.54
CA VAL A 91 0.77 -6.00 -6.49
C VAL A 91 -0.73 -6.02 -6.76
N ASP A 92 -1.08 -6.06 -8.03
CA ASP A 92 -2.46 -6.23 -8.45
C ASP A 92 -2.86 -7.68 -8.20
N GLY A 93 -3.81 -7.89 -7.30
CA GLY A 93 -4.24 -9.23 -6.92
C GLY A 93 -4.85 -10.02 -8.05
N GLN A 94 -5.44 -9.35 -9.03
CA GLN A 94 -6.04 -10.04 -10.18
C GLN A 94 -4.98 -10.50 -11.18
N ARG A 95 -3.91 -9.75 -11.30
CA ARG A 95 -2.84 -10.05 -12.26
C ARG A 95 -1.64 -10.69 -11.62
N LEU A 96 -1.51 -10.51 -10.32
CA LEU A 96 -0.36 -10.99 -9.56
C LEU A 96 0.97 -10.46 -10.10
N THR A 97 0.93 -9.25 -10.64
CA THR A 97 2.11 -8.60 -11.20
C THR A 97 2.43 -7.34 -10.41
N PRO A 98 3.71 -7.11 -10.09
CA PRO A 98 4.09 -5.88 -9.39
C PRO A 98 4.01 -4.67 -10.31
N PHE A 99 3.81 -3.57 -9.70
CA PHE A 99 3.82 -2.29 -10.40
C PHE A 99 5.13 -1.56 -10.22
#